data_61ab1747c1bd1d46c928124c6c06840c
#
_entry.id   61ab1747c1bd1d46c928124c6c06840c
#
_cell.length_a   1.000
_cell.length_b   1.000
_cell.length_c   1.000
_cell.angle_alpha   90.00
_cell.angle_beta   90.00
_cell.angle_gamma   90.00
#
_symmetry.space_group_name_H-M   'P 1'
#
loop_
_entity.id
_entity.type
_entity.pdbx_description
1 polymer ?
#
loop_
_entity_poly.entity_id
_entity_poly.type
_entity_poly.pdbx_seq_one_letter_code
_entity_poly.pdbx_strand_id
1 'polypeptide(L)'
;MHHTIRLSQMRIGVDLDGVVADFTQGWTSQYKIDFGKEIQEKDITEWGLSKPLTHFEEEIDFWNWAKDFNGSSIFRNLRTYDNAVEVLIELSMAGHEIVILSSKPWWSIHDTLIWLGENKIPSKEIHFIEDKWNINCDVYIDDAPHQLENFVKHVPEKLILRFVRPYNRPVSGTKDLNDWLELSSLLESYNL
;
A
#
# COMPACT_ATOMS: atom_id res chain seq x y z
N MET A 1 1.43 -18.51 35.02
CA MET A 1 2.03 -18.99 33.76
C MET A 1 1.26 -18.35 32.63
N HIS A 2 1.80 -17.30 32.03
CA HIS A 2 1.18 -16.71 30.84
C HIS A 2 1.51 -17.60 29.63
N HIS A 3 0.52 -18.32 29.12
CA HIS A 3 0.62 -18.96 27.83
C HIS A 3 0.65 -17.82 26.79
N THR A 4 1.85 -17.42 26.38
CA THR A 4 2.00 -16.64 25.16
C THR A 4 1.63 -17.57 24.01
N ILE A 5 0.43 -17.40 23.46
CA ILE A 5 0.05 -18.04 22.21
C ILE A 5 1.04 -17.48 21.17
N ARG A 6 2.02 -18.28 20.76
CA ARG A 6 2.84 -17.91 19.60
C ARG A 6 1.96 -18.05 18.38
N LEU A 7 1.60 -16.92 17.78
CA LEU A 7 1.05 -16.92 16.43
C LEU A 7 1.99 -17.73 15.52
N SER A 8 1.45 -18.58 14.67
CA SER A 8 2.25 -19.23 13.65
C SER A 8 2.91 -18.16 12.77
N GLN A 9 4.17 -18.37 12.40
CA GLN A 9 4.87 -17.46 11.48
C GLN A 9 4.09 -17.37 10.18
N MET A 10 3.80 -16.15 9.73
CA MET A 10 3.09 -15.87 8.48
C MET A 10 3.98 -15.09 7.53
N ARG A 11 3.71 -15.23 6.24
CA ARG A 11 4.18 -14.35 5.18
C ARG A 11 3.10 -13.34 4.87
N ILE A 12 3.39 -12.05 5.07
CA ILE A 12 2.43 -10.95 4.93
C ILE A 12 2.85 -10.12 3.73
N GLY A 13 2.09 -10.22 2.65
CA GLY A 13 2.24 -9.41 1.44
C GLY A 13 1.61 -8.04 1.64
N VAL A 14 2.39 -6.99 1.48
CA VAL A 14 2.00 -5.61 1.78
C VAL A 14 2.25 -4.73 0.55
N ASP A 15 1.22 -4.06 0.07
CA ASP A 15 1.38 -3.00 -0.91
C ASP A 15 1.98 -1.73 -0.28
N LEU A 16 2.46 -0.82 -1.09
CA LEU A 16 3.07 0.43 -0.62
C LEU A 16 2.12 1.62 -0.74
N ASP A 17 1.70 1.97 -1.96
CA ASP A 17 0.94 3.20 -2.21
C ASP A 17 -0.51 3.04 -1.76
N GLY A 18 -0.98 3.96 -0.91
CA GLY A 18 -2.31 3.83 -0.32
C GLY A 18 -2.38 2.89 0.89
N VAL A 19 -1.32 2.13 1.18
CA VAL A 19 -1.23 1.18 2.30
C VAL A 19 -0.18 1.62 3.32
N VAL A 20 1.10 1.66 2.96
CA VAL A 20 2.20 2.11 3.81
C VAL A 20 2.57 3.56 3.51
N ALA A 21 2.65 3.91 2.23
CA ALA A 21 2.99 5.23 1.73
C ALA A 21 1.73 6.03 1.39
N ASP A 22 1.63 7.23 1.93
CA ASP A 22 0.53 8.16 1.65
C ASP A 22 0.74 8.85 0.30
N PHE A 23 0.52 8.06 -0.77
CA PHE A 23 0.66 8.53 -2.15
C PHE A 23 -0.32 9.66 -2.46
N THR A 24 -1.55 9.57 -1.95
CA THR A 24 -2.58 10.59 -2.17
C THR A 24 -2.14 11.94 -1.65
N GLN A 25 -1.68 12.01 -0.40
CA GLN A 25 -1.19 13.25 0.19
C GLN A 25 0.08 13.75 -0.55
N GLY A 26 0.95 12.83 -0.95
CA GLY A 26 2.19 13.17 -1.66
C GLY A 26 1.90 13.92 -2.96
N TRP A 27 1.08 13.33 -3.85
CA TRP A 27 0.81 13.97 -5.14
C TRP A 27 -0.10 15.20 -5.02
N THR A 28 -1.08 15.21 -4.13
CA THR A 28 -1.97 16.37 -3.96
C THR A 28 -1.24 17.57 -3.41
N SER A 29 -0.30 17.36 -2.50
CA SER A 29 0.54 18.43 -1.96
C SER A 29 1.48 19.01 -3.02
N GLN A 30 2.12 18.15 -3.81
CA GLN A 30 2.99 18.59 -4.90
C GLN A 30 2.19 19.31 -5.97
N TYR A 31 1.01 18.80 -6.32
CA TYR A 31 0.11 19.43 -7.29
C TYR A 31 -0.31 20.84 -6.85
N LYS A 32 -0.59 21.03 -5.55
CA LYS A 32 -0.87 22.35 -5.00
C LYS A 32 0.32 23.32 -5.13
N ILE A 33 1.53 22.82 -4.92
CA ILE A 33 2.76 23.61 -5.07
C ILE A 33 2.94 24.07 -6.54
N ASP A 34 2.80 23.14 -7.48
CA ASP A 34 3.13 23.37 -8.88
C ASP A 34 2.02 24.14 -9.62
N PHE A 35 0.76 23.90 -9.29
CA PHE A 35 -0.40 24.41 -10.03
C PHE A 35 -1.35 25.28 -9.21
N GLY A 36 -1.09 25.47 -7.92
CA GLY A 36 -1.87 26.34 -7.03
C GLY A 36 -3.27 25.83 -6.67
N LYS A 37 -3.66 24.62 -7.13
CA LYS A 37 -4.98 24.04 -6.87
C LYS A 37 -4.91 23.03 -5.71
N GLU A 38 -5.71 23.24 -4.70
CA GLU A 38 -5.85 22.30 -3.57
C GLU A 38 -6.85 21.20 -3.92
N ILE A 39 -6.43 19.96 -3.69
CA ILE A 39 -7.26 18.75 -3.83
C ILE A 39 -7.23 18.05 -2.48
N GLN A 40 -8.42 17.78 -1.92
CA GLN A 40 -8.52 17.08 -0.64
C GLN A 40 -8.70 15.58 -0.87
N GLU A 41 -8.12 14.75 -0.01
CA GLU A 41 -8.22 13.29 -0.12
C GLU A 41 -9.68 12.80 -0.22
N LYS A 42 -10.60 13.42 0.53
CA LYS A 42 -12.03 13.08 0.49
C LYS A 42 -12.70 13.28 -0.87
N ASP A 43 -12.10 14.11 -1.74
CA ASP A 43 -12.64 14.38 -3.08
C ASP A 43 -12.19 13.30 -4.09
N ILE A 44 -11.24 12.46 -3.71
CA ILE A 44 -10.72 11.35 -4.52
C ILE A 44 -11.55 10.10 -4.19
N THR A 45 -12.69 9.96 -4.87
CA THR A 45 -13.70 8.92 -4.57
C THR A 45 -13.69 7.76 -5.55
N GLU A 46 -12.79 7.78 -6.54
CA GLU A 46 -12.67 6.75 -7.56
C GLU A 46 -11.20 6.33 -7.70
N TRP A 47 -10.98 5.06 -8.02
CA TRP A 47 -9.67 4.55 -8.35
C TRP A 47 -9.17 5.15 -9.67
N GLY A 48 -7.89 5.47 -9.68
CA GLY A 48 -7.25 6.13 -10.81
C GLY A 48 -7.11 7.62 -10.58
N LEU A 49 -6.37 8.23 -11.49
CA LEU A 49 -6.10 9.67 -11.43
C LEU A 49 -7.30 10.41 -11.99
N SER A 50 -8.11 10.92 -11.10
CA SER A 50 -9.40 11.50 -11.47
C SER A 50 -9.21 12.74 -12.34
N LYS A 51 -9.51 12.59 -13.63
CA LYS A 51 -9.58 13.69 -14.62
C LYS A 51 -10.34 14.91 -14.10
N PRO A 52 -11.45 14.79 -13.33
CA PRO A 52 -12.15 15.98 -12.83
C PRO A 52 -11.35 16.81 -11.81
N LEU A 53 -10.41 16.20 -11.10
CA LEU A 53 -9.70 16.88 -10.01
C LEU A 53 -8.42 17.58 -10.49
N THR A 54 -7.76 17.04 -11.51
CA THR A 54 -6.54 17.61 -12.07
C THR A 54 -6.81 18.34 -13.41
N HIS A 55 -5.79 18.99 -13.97
CA HIS A 55 -5.84 19.57 -15.32
C HIS A 55 -5.29 18.62 -16.38
N PHE A 56 -4.79 17.44 -15.96
CA PHE A 56 -4.25 16.46 -16.90
C PHE A 56 -5.39 15.82 -17.72
N GLU A 57 -5.25 15.84 -19.03
CA GLU A 57 -6.25 15.23 -19.93
C GLU A 57 -6.09 13.72 -20.01
N GLU A 58 -4.84 13.24 -19.98
CA GLU A 58 -4.51 11.82 -20.02
C GLU A 58 -3.70 11.39 -18.80
N GLU A 59 -3.83 10.12 -18.42
CA GLU A 59 -3.10 9.54 -17.29
C GLU A 59 -1.58 9.61 -17.47
N ILE A 60 -1.11 9.50 -18.73
CA ILE A 60 0.31 9.60 -19.05
C ILE A 60 0.89 10.99 -18.71
N ASP A 61 0.10 12.05 -18.80
CA ASP A 61 0.53 13.41 -18.47
C ASP A 61 0.80 13.54 -16.98
N PHE A 62 -0.07 12.94 -16.14
CA PHE A 62 0.17 12.85 -14.72
C PHE A 62 1.45 12.07 -14.42
N TRP A 63 1.65 10.91 -15.02
CA TRP A 63 2.85 10.10 -14.78
C TRP A 63 4.13 10.77 -15.27
N ASN A 64 4.08 11.53 -16.38
CA ASN A 64 5.21 12.33 -16.84
C ASN A 64 5.55 13.45 -15.87
N TRP A 65 4.53 14.08 -15.27
CA TRP A 65 4.73 15.06 -14.19
C TRP A 65 5.28 14.38 -12.92
N ALA A 66 4.71 13.27 -12.49
CA ALA A 66 5.09 12.54 -11.27
C ALA A 66 6.51 11.92 -11.32
N LYS A 67 7.09 11.81 -12.51
CA LYS A 67 8.34 11.09 -12.76
C LYS A 67 9.57 11.86 -12.33
N ASP A 68 9.57 13.20 -12.44
CA ASP A 68 10.77 14.01 -12.21
C ASP A 68 10.44 15.31 -11.47
N PHE A 69 10.85 15.37 -10.22
CA PHE A 69 10.86 16.55 -9.37
C PHE A 69 12.31 16.84 -8.95
N ASN A 70 13.02 17.63 -9.74
CA ASN A 70 14.42 17.97 -9.46
C ASN A 70 15.33 16.73 -9.30
N GLY A 71 15.16 15.74 -10.16
CA GLY A 71 16.00 14.55 -10.21
C GLY A 71 15.52 13.38 -9.33
N SER A 72 14.32 13.46 -8.77
CA SER A 72 13.65 12.35 -8.08
C SER A 72 12.19 12.26 -8.48
N SER A 73 11.59 11.08 -8.34
CA SER A 73 10.16 10.90 -8.59
C SER A 73 9.33 11.26 -7.34
N ILE A 74 8.01 11.38 -7.54
CA ILE A 74 7.06 11.61 -6.45
C ILE A 74 7.17 10.58 -5.33
N PHE A 75 7.58 9.35 -5.65
CA PHE A 75 7.70 8.25 -4.69
C PHE A 75 8.88 8.38 -3.72
N ARG A 76 9.77 9.35 -3.95
CA ARG A 76 10.98 9.53 -3.16
C ARG A 76 10.72 10.08 -1.75
N ASN A 77 9.70 10.93 -1.61
CA ASN A 77 9.49 11.72 -0.39
C ASN A 77 8.08 11.56 0.18
N LEU A 78 7.43 10.42 -0.05
CA LEU A 78 6.12 10.14 0.51
C LEU A 78 6.20 10.00 2.03
N ARG A 79 5.19 10.47 2.72
CA ARG A 79 5.00 10.17 4.14
C ARG A 79 4.50 8.74 4.29
N THR A 80 4.81 8.12 5.42
CA THR A 80 4.14 6.88 5.81
C THR A 80 2.78 7.21 6.44
N TYR A 81 1.83 6.30 6.31
CA TYR A 81 0.63 6.38 7.14
C TYR A 81 0.97 6.17 8.61
N ASP A 82 0.16 6.75 9.49
CA ASP A 82 0.35 6.65 10.94
C ASP A 82 0.37 5.16 11.36
N ASN A 83 1.28 4.82 12.25
CA ASN A 83 1.51 3.48 12.79
C ASN A 83 1.96 2.40 11.79
N ALA A 84 2.05 2.69 10.49
CA ALA A 84 2.39 1.68 9.48
C ALA A 84 3.75 1.02 9.72
N VAL A 85 4.76 1.84 9.94
CA VAL A 85 6.14 1.36 10.14
C VAL A 85 6.29 0.63 11.47
N GLU A 86 5.72 1.18 12.52
CA GLU A 86 5.75 0.61 13.87
C GLU A 86 5.13 -0.78 13.89
N VAL A 87 3.93 -0.94 13.33
CA VAL A 87 3.22 -2.22 13.27
C VAL A 87 3.99 -3.23 12.41
N LEU A 88 4.55 -2.82 11.26
CA LEU A 88 5.37 -3.71 10.44
C LEU A 88 6.63 -4.18 11.18
N ILE A 89 7.28 -3.30 11.95
CA ILE A 89 8.44 -3.65 12.78
C ILE A 89 8.01 -4.65 13.87
N GLU A 90 6.92 -4.39 14.58
CA GLU A 90 6.39 -5.29 15.62
C GLU A 90 6.08 -6.69 15.06
N LEU A 91 5.42 -6.77 13.91
CA LEU A 91 5.16 -8.03 13.24
C LEU A 91 6.44 -8.77 12.83
N SER A 92 7.40 -8.06 12.28
CA SER A 92 8.72 -8.63 11.93
C SER A 92 9.46 -9.13 13.17
N MET A 93 9.42 -8.39 14.29
CA MET A 93 10.02 -8.83 15.56
C MET A 93 9.28 -10.01 16.18
N ALA A 94 7.98 -10.14 15.95
CA ALA A 94 7.18 -11.30 16.34
C ALA A 94 7.48 -12.57 15.51
N GLY A 95 8.26 -12.42 14.43
CA GLY A 95 8.73 -13.51 13.58
C GLY A 95 7.95 -13.67 12.27
N HIS A 96 7.04 -12.76 11.94
CA HIS A 96 6.37 -12.75 10.63
C HIS A 96 7.32 -12.26 9.54
N GLU A 97 7.13 -12.74 8.32
CA GLU A 97 7.88 -12.29 7.15
C GLU A 97 7.08 -11.21 6.42
N ILE A 98 7.60 -9.99 6.38
CA ILE A 98 7.02 -8.90 5.59
C ILE A 98 7.55 -8.99 4.16
N VAL A 99 6.64 -9.07 3.20
CA VAL A 99 6.92 -9.15 1.76
C VAL A 99 6.30 -7.94 1.08
N ILE A 100 7.10 -7.08 0.49
CA ILE A 100 6.59 -5.92 -0.24
C ILE A 100 6.16 -6.34 -1.65
N LEU A 101 4.91 -6.02 -1.99
CA LEU A 101 4.28 -6.32 -3.28
C LEU A 101 3.78 -5.02 -3.91
N SER A 102 4.46 -4.50 -4.91
CA SER A 102 4.09 -3.21 -5.52
C SER A 102 4.09 -3.28 -7.04
N SER A 103 3.08 -2.68 -7.68
CA SER A 103 2.97 -2.56 -9.15
C SER A 103 3.47 -1.22 -9.69
N LYS A 104 4.40 -0.60 -8.99
CA LYS A 104 5.00 0.68 -9.38
C LYS A 104 5.69 0.62 -10.74
N PRO A 105 5.66 1.72 -11.53
CA PRO A 105 6.36 1.79 -12.79
C PRO A 105 7.88 1.68 -12.59
N TRP A 106 8.56 1.07 -13.54
CA TRP A 106 10.00 0.76 -13.47
C TRP A 106 10.89 1.98 -13.13
N TRP A 107 10.54 3.17 -13.60
CA TRP A 107 11.31 4.40 -13.37
C TRP A 107 11.24 4.88 -11.90
N SER A 108 10.29 4.40 -11.10
CA SER A 108 10.13 4.75 -9.69
C SER A 108 10.88 3.80 -8.74
N ILE A 109 11.39 2.67 -9.24
CA ILE A 109 11.96 1.60 -8.41
C ILE A 109 13.14 2.12 -7.58
N HIS A 110 14.04 2.89 -8.20
CA HIS A 110 15.20 3.45 -7.49
C HIS A 110 14.80 4.29 -6.28
N ASP A 111 13.90 5.24 -6.48
CA ASP A 111 13.40 6.12 -5.42
C ASP A 111 12.63 5.36 -4.35
N THR A 112 11.85 4.36 -4.75
CA THR A 112 11.13 3.49 -3.83
C THR A 112 12.07 2.69 -2.94
N LEU A 113 13.16 2.14 -3.47
CA LEU A 113 14.14 1.40 -2.68
C LEU A 113 14.86 2.31 -1.67
N ILE A 114 15.20 3.54 -2.06
CA ILE A 114 15.76 4.53 -1.13
C ILE A 114 14.73 4.86 -0.04
N TRP A 115 13.48 5.13 -0.44
CA TRP A 115 12.39 5.43 0.49
C TRP A 115 12.16 4.32 1.51
N LEU A 116 12.14 3.04 1.06
CA LEU A 116 12.03 1.87 1.95
C LEU A 116 13.17 1.84 2.98
N GLY A 117 14.40 2.08 2.54
CA GLY A 117 15.57 2.09 3.43
C GLY A 117 15.56 3.23 4.44
N GLU A 118 15.20 4.44 4.03
CA GLU A 118 15.13 5.61 4.90
C GLU A 118 14.02 5.51 5.95
N ASN A 119 12.87 4.93 5.57
CA ASN A 119 11.76 4.68 6.49
C ASN A 119 11.94 3.38 7.30
N LYS A 120 13.03 2.63 7.08
CA LYS A 120 13.35 1.39 7.80
C LYS A 120 12.22 0.35 7.72
N ILE A 121 11.55 0.27 6.58
CA ILE A 121 10.48 -0.71 6.36
C ILE A 121 11.09 -2.11 6.43
N PRO A 122 10.68 -2.97 7.37
CA PRO A 122 11.16 -4.34 7.43
C PRO A 122 10.63 -5.10 6.22
N SER A 123 11.52 -5.65 5.41
CA SER A 123 11.13 -6.42 4.24
C SER A 123 12.05 -7.61 4.05
N LYS A 124 11.48 -8.81 4.01
CA LYS A 124 12.18 -10.06 3.70
C LYS A 124 12.44 -10.16 2.20
N GLU A 125 11.45 -9.75 1.42
CA GLU A 125 11.44 -9.74 -0.04
C GLU A 125 10.76 -8.48 -0.54
N ILE A 126 11.17 -8.01 -1.73
CA ILE A 126 10.56 -6.87 -2.41
C ILE A 126 10.30 -7.27 -3.85
N HIS A 127 9.04 -7.22 -4.27
CA HIS A 127 8.60 -7.56 -5.61
C HIS A 127 7.92 -6.37 -6.27
N PHE A 128 8.43 -5.96 -7.43
CA PHE A 128 7.78 -5.01 -8.33
C PHE A 128 7.09 -5.82 -9.43
N ILE A 129 5.80 -6.09 -9.26
CA ILE A 129 5.04 -7.04 -10.07
C ILE A 129 3.56 -6.64 -10.14
N GLU A 130 2.95 -6.80 -11.32
CA GLU A 130 1.51 -6.59 -11.51
C GLU A 130 0.69 -7.73 -10.91
N ASP A 131 1.07 -8.97 -11.20
CA ASP A 131 0.36 -10.17 -10.79
C ASP A 131 0.77 -10.60 -9.37
N LYS A 132 0.46 -9.77 -8.36
CA LYS A 132 0.90 -9.92 -6.96
C LYS A 132 0.51 -11.27 -6.35
N TRP A 133 -0.59 -11.89 -6.79
CA TRP A 133 -1.04 -13.22 -6.32
C TRP A 133 -0.09 -14.36 -6.68
N ASN A 134 0.86 -14.16 -7.60
CA ASN A 134 1.89 -15.14 -7.91
C ASN A 134 2.96 -15.26 -6.81
N ILE A 135 3.03 -14.30 -5.90
CA ILE A 135 3.92 -14.35 -4.74
C ILE A 135 3.14 -14.96 -3.59
N ASN A 136 3.50 -16.16 -3.17
CA ASN A 136 2.76 -16.87 -2.12
C ASN A 136 2.93 -16.20 -0.76
N CYS A 137 1.85 -15.62 -0.25
CA CYS A 137 1.72 -15.08 1.09
C CYS A 137 0.52 -15.72 1.80
N ASP A 138 0.48 -15.64 3.13
CA ASP A 138 -0.66 -16.10 3.94
C ASP A 138 -1.69 -14.98 4.07
N VAL A 139 -1.23 -13.75 4.04
CA VAL A 139 -2.03 -12.52 4.13
C VAL A 139 -1.62 -11.56 3.01
N TYR A 140 -2.60 -10.89 2.41
CA TYR A 140 -2.37 -9.81 1.45
C TYR A 140 -3.07 -8.56 1.93
N ILE A 141 -2.35 -7.44 1.93
CA ILE A 141 -2.87 -6.11 2.31
C ILE A 141 -2.69 -5.18 1.12
N ASP A 142 -3.80 -4.69 0.58
CA ASP A 142 -3.81 -3.85 -0.62
C ASP A 142 -5.01 -2.88 -0.58
N ASP A 143 -4.94 -1.78 -1.30
CA ASP A 143 -6.03 -0.82 -1.42
C ASP A 143 -6.62 -0.75 -2.83
N ALA A 144 -5.90 -1.31 -3.82
CA ALA A 144 -6.29 -1.26 -5.23
C ALA A 144 -7.44 -2.23 -5.53
N PRO A 145 -8.62 -1.77 -6.01
CA PRO A 145 -9.78 -2.62 -6.26
C PRO A 145 -9.47 -3.81 -7.17
N HIS A 146 -8.74 -3.59 -8.25
CA HIS A 146 -8.39 -4.64 -9.22
C HIS A 146 -7.43 -5.70 -8.62
N GLN A 147 -6.53 -5.31 -7.71
CA GLN A 147 -5.66 -6.26 -7.01
C GLN A 147 -6.45 -7.10 -6.01
N LEU A 148 -7.35 -6.47 -5.25
CA LEU A 148 -8.24 -7.16 -4.32
C LEU A 148 -9.12 -8.19 -5.03
N GLU A 149 -9.71 -7.83 -6.17
CA GLU A 149 -10.49 -8.74 -7.01
C GLU A 149 -9.64 -9.91 -7.54
N ASN A 150 -8.40 -9.63 -7.94
CA ASN A 150 -7.47 -10.65 -8.41
C ASN A 150 -7.05 -11.61 -7.28
N PHE A 151 -6.76 -11.11 -6.06
CA PHE A 151 -6.47 -11.97 -4.92
C PHE A 151 -7.67 -12.89 -4.61
N VAL A 152 -8.88 -12.35 -4.55
CA VAL A 152 -10.10 -13.16 -4.31
C VAL A 152 -10.29 -14.22 -5.40
N LYS A 153 -9.95 -13.92 -6.63
CA LYS A 153 -10.08 -14.83 -7.77
C LYS A 153 -9.03 -15.95 -7.76
N HIS A 154 -7.78 -15.63 -7.44
CA HIS A 154 -6.65 -16.54 -7.63
C HIS A 154 -6.19 -17.24 -6.35
N VAL A 155 -6.39 -16.63 -5.18
CA VAL A 155 -5.96 -17.13 -3.87
C VAL A 155 -7.07 -16.96 -2.81
N PRO A 156 -8.30 -17.42 -3.06
CA PRO A 156 -9.48 -17.16 -2.21
C PRO A 156 -9.38 -17.74 -0.80
N GLU A 157 -8.48 -18.70 -0.58
CA GLU A 157 -8.23 -19.33 0.72
C GLU A 157 -7.33 -18.49 1.63
N LYS A 158 -6.74 -17.43 1.12
CA LYS A 158 -5.84 -16.54 1.88
C LYS A 158 -6.61 -15.43 2.58
N LEU A 159 -6.00 -14.86 3.61
CA LEU A 159 -6.55 -13.66 4.23
C LEU A 159 -6.24 -12.44 3.34
N ILE A 160 -7.28 -11.84 2.79
CA ILE A 160 -7.18 -10.67 1.93
C ILE A 160 -7.75 -9.48 2.69
N LEU A 161 -6.91 -8.50 2.97
CA LEU A 161 -7.26 -7.29 3.70
C LEU A 161 -7.32 -6.11 2.73
N ARG A 162 -8.51 -5.49 2.63
CA ARG A 162 -8.68 -4.22 1.94
C ARG A 162 -8.31 -3.09 2.88
N PHE A 163 -7.23 -2.37 2.61
CA PHE A 163 -6.97 -1.14 3.32
C PHE A 163 -7.97 -0.08 2.85
N VAL A 164 -8.86 0.35 3.75
CA VAL A 164 -10.00 1.21 3.39
C VAL A 164 -9.52 2.61 3.01
N ARG A 165 -9.90 3.04 1.80
CA ARG A 165 -9.63 4.38 1.26
C ARG A 165 -10.90 4.97 0.66
N PRO A 166 -11.02 6.31 0.53
CA PRO A 166 -12.21 6.94 -0.04
C PRO A 166 -12.54 6.46 -1.47
N TYR A 167 -11.53 6.08 -2.24
CA TYR A 167 -11.65 5.66 -3.64
C TYR A 167 -11.89 4.16 -3.84
N ASN A 168 -11.81 3.33 -2.80
CA ASN A 168 -12.07 1.91 -2.95
C ASN A 168 -13.37 1.48 -2.27
N ARG A 169 -14.05 0.50 -2.87
CA ARG A 169 -15.29 -0.07 -2.35
C ARG A 169 -15.05 -1.48 -1.80
N PRO A 170 -15.93 -1.97 -0.90
CA PRO A 170 -15.87 -3.35 -0.43
C PRO A 170 -15.85 -4.35 -1.59
N VAL A 171 -14.92 -5.31 -1.52
CA VAL A 171 -14.83 -6.44 -2.44
C VAL A 171 -15.25 -7.70 -1.68
N SER A 172 -16.19 -8.47 -2.25
CA SER A 172 -16.64 -9.72 -1.60
C SER A 172 -15.46 -10.70 -1.50
N GLY A 173 -15.25 -11.26 -0.32
CA GLY A 173 -14.10 -12.14 -0.03
C GLY A 173 -12.92 -11.44 0.64
N THR A 174 -12.99 -10.11 0.81
CA THR A 174 -11.98 -9.37 1.60
C THR A 174 -12.51 -9.01 2.98
N LYS A 175 -11.59 -8.70 3.90
CA LYS A 175 -11.91 -8.03 5.17
C LYS A 175 -11.35 -6.61 5.16
N ASP A 176 -12.06 -5.68 5.78
CA ASP A 176 -11.65 -4.29 5.89
C ASP A 176 -10.58 -4.12 6.97
N LEU A 177 -9.56 -3.34 6.66
CA LEU A 177 -8.55 -2.81 7.55
C LEU A 177 -8.61 -1.29 7.45
N ASN A 178 -9.06 -0.62 8.52
CA ASN A 178 -9.23 0.84 8.53
C ASN A 178 -8.00 1.56 9.09
N ASP A 179 -7.29 0.89 9.99
CA ASP A 179 -6.11 1.43 10.67
C ASP A 179 -5.08 0.30 10.88
N TRP A 180 -3.81 0.65 10.83
CA TRP A 180 -2.72 -0.29 11.07
C TRP A 180 -2.77 -0.96 12.45
N LEU A 181 -3.27 -0.25 13.48
CA LEU A 181 -3.41 -0.79 14.84
C LEU A 181 -4.43 -1.95 14.94
N GLU A 182 -5.34 -2.08 13.97
CA GLU A 182 -6.31 -3.19 13.92
C GLU A 182 -5.67 -4.50 13.42
N LEU A 183 -4.51 -4.43 12.74
CA LEU A 183 -3.94 -5.56 12.02
C LEU A 183 -3.62 -6.74 12.94
N SER A 184 -2.98 -6.51 14.08
CA SER A 184 -2.61 -7.58 15.01
C SER A 184 -3.82 -8.40 15.47
N SER A 185 -4.93 -7.73 15.83
CA SER A 185 -6.16 -8.41 16.25
C SER A 185 -6.84 -9.15 15.09
N LEU A 186 -6.77 -8.65 13.87
CA LEU A 186 -7.28 -9.36 12.69
C LEU A 186 -6.47 -10.62 12.41
N LEU A 187 -5.13 -10.57 12.52
CA LEU A 187 -4.27 -11.74 12.35
C LEU A 187 -4.50 -12.79 13.43
N GLU A 188 -4.67 -12.40 14.69
CA GLU A 188 -5.01 -13.30 15.79
C GLU A 188 -6.34 -14.03 15.53
N SER A 189 -7.35 -13.30 15.05
CA SER A 189 -8.67 -13.88 14.76
C SER A 189 -8.66 -14.87 13.59
N TYR A 190 -7.68 -14.78 12.71
CA TYR A 190 -7.55 -15.65 11.54
C TYR A 190 -6.87 -16.98 11.87
N ASN A 191 -6.00 -17.01 12.88
CA ASN A 191 -5.24 -18.20 13.27
C ASN A 191 -5.98 -19.09 14.28
N LEU A 192 -7.22 -18.76 14.63
CA LEU A 192 -8.09 -19.57 15.50
C LEU A 192 -9.00 -20.47 14.67
#